data_26030fc859e397d9b960f877868f2192
#
_entry.id   26030fc859e397d9b960f877868f2192
#
_cell.length_a   1.000
_cell.length_b   1.000
_cell.length_c   1.000
_cell.angle_alpha   90.00
_cell.angle_beta   90.00
_cell.angle_gamma   90.00
#
_symmetry.space_group_name_H-M   'P 1'
#
loop_
_entity.id
_entity.type
_entity.pdbx_description
1 polymer ?
#
loop_
_entity_poly.entity_id
_entity_poly.type
_entity_poly.pdbx_seq_one_letter_code
_entity_poly.pdbx_strand_id
1 'polypeptide(L)'
;MEFISVAIIATDKSVILPQCLESAEKISDDVVIVTNSDHEFLNFADQKNYAASKCKHDWVLSLDADEYLSPELIAEIKNLDFSKAAYSIPRLNYIFGRPIFHTNWSPENDRHVWLFNKTKSHWEGQVHEHVIVYGSIGQLHHPKIHYNYQTVEQFMQKINQYTDFEALNKNFNPIFMFI
;
A
#
# COMPACT_ATOMS: atom_id res chain seq x y z
N MET A 1 12.20 19.29 -9.07
CA MET A 1 11.19 18.21 -8.96
C MET A 1 11.93 17.00 -8.43
N GLU A 2 11.50 16.43 -7.32
CA GLU A 2 12.10 15.20 -6.80
C GLU A 2 11.72 14.01 -7.69
N PHE A 3 12.65 13.08 -7.85
CA PHE A 3 12.38 11.83 -8.54
C PHE A 3 11.82 10.81 -7.57
N ILE A 4 10.82 10.06 -8.02
CA ILE A 4 10.11 9.04 -7.23
C ILE A 4 10.34 7.68 -7.88
N SER A 5 10.65 6.66 -7.08
CA SER A 5 10.51 5.27 -7.48
C SER A 5 9.15 4.73 -7.04
N VAL A 6 8.56 3.84 -7.80
CA VAL A 6 7.37 3.10 -7.39
C VAL A 6 7.75 1.67 -7.07
N ALA A 7 7.51 1.25 -5.83
CA ALA A 7 7.73 -0.12 -5.36
C ALA A 7 6.40 -0.88 -5.32
N ILE A 8 6.30 -1.94 -6.11
CA ILE A 8 5.12 -2.81 -6.20
C ILE A 8 5.48 -4.17 -5.61
N ILE A 9 4.70 -4.64 -4.65
CA ILE A 9 4.81 -6.02 -4.18
C ILE A 9 3.69 -6.87 -4.77
N ALA A 10 4.01 -8.11 -5.10
CA ALA A 10 3.09 -9.09 -5.66
C ALA A 10 3.42 -10.48 -5.15
N THR A 11 2.48 -11.42 -5.19
CA THR A 11 2.83 -12.84 -5.10
C THR A 11 3.17 -13.37 -6.49
N ASP A 12 3.86 -14.50 -6.59
CA ASP A 12 4.17 -15.13 -7.90
C ASP A 12 2.91 -15.50 -8.70
N LYS A 13 1.76 -15.57 -8.03
CA LYS A 13 0.46 -15.86 -8.61
C LYS A 13 -0.44 -14.63 -8.79
N SER A 14 0.00 -13.47 -8.30
CA SER A 14 -0.78 -12.24 -8.43
C SER A 14 -0.82 -11.80 -9.88
N VAL A 15 -1.99 -11.40 -10.33
CA VAL A 15 -2.14 -10.64 -11.57
C VAL A 15 -1.97 -9.17 -11.17
N ILE A 16 -0.88 -8.55 -11.61
CA ILE A 16 -0.71 -7.11 -11.45
C ILE A 16 -1.73 -6.42 -12.35
N LEU A 17 -2.55 -5.54 -11.79
CA LEU A 17 -3.53 -4.79 -12.57
C LEU A 17 -2.81 -3.94 -13.63
N PRO A 18 -3.25 -3.95 -14.90
CA PRO A 18 -2.68 -3.05 -15.92
C PRO A 18 -2.66 -1.58 -15.47
N GLN A 19 -3.74 -1.14 -14.80
CA GLN A 19 -3.85 0.22 -14.24
C GLN A 19 -2.78 0.51 -13.16
N CYS A 20 -2.31 -0.51 -12.42
CA CYS A 20 -1.24 -0.36 -11.45
C CYS A 20 0.03 0.12 -12.16
N LEU A 21 0.47 -0.60 -13.19
CA LEU A 21 1.65 -0.26 -13.98
C LEU A 21 1.50 1.07 -14.71
N GLU A 22 0.38 1.26 -15.43
CA GLU A 22 0.11 2.50 -16.16
C GLU A 22 0.13 3.74 -15.26
N SER A 23 -0.39 3.63 -14.02
CA SER A 23 -0.39 4.75 -13.09
C SER A 23 0.99 5.01 -12.48
N ALA A 24 1.76 3.95 -12.21
CA ALA A 24 3.13 4.04 -11.73
C ALA A 24 4.05 4.73 -12.74
N GLU A 25 3.99 4.32 -14.01
CA GLU A 25 4.79 4.89 -15.11
C GLU A 25 4.48 6.37 -15.39
N LYS A 26 3.29 6.85 -14.99
CA LYS A 26 2.94 8.28 -15.13
C LYS A 26 3.67 9.20 -14.15
N ILE A 27 4.22 8.66 -13.06
CA ILE A 27 4.91 9.45 -12.02
C ILE A 27 6.37 9.07 -11.82
N SER A 28 6.82 7.96 -12.41
CA SER A 28 8.15 7.40 -12.15
C SER A 28 8.81 6.88 -13.42
N ASP A 29 10.15 7.04 -13.49
CA ASP A 29 11.03 6.38 -14.43
C ASP A 29 11.68 5.10 -13.84
N ASP A 30 11.30 4.74 -12.59
CA ASP A 30 11.85 3.63 -11.84
C ASP A 30 10.72 2.86 -11.13
N VAL A 31 10.19 1.84 -11.79
CA VAL A 31 9.15 0.96 -11.26
C VAL A 31 9.78 -0.39 -10.90
N VAL A 32 9.83 -0.69 -9.61
CA VAL A 32 10.39 -1.92 -9.04
C VAL A 32 9.25 -2.85 -8.66
N ILE A 33 9.25 -4.05 -9.21
CA ILE A 33 8.29 -5.11 -8.86
C ILE A 33 9.04 -6.20 -8.12
N VAL A 34 8.53 -6.61 -6.95
CA VAL A 34 9.11 -7.67 -6.13
C VAL A 34 8.05 -8.74 -5.87
N THR A 35 8.41 -9.97 -6.17
CA THR A 35 7.60 -11.16 -5.93
C THR A 35 8.24 -12.06 -4.86
N ASN A 36 7.53 -13.13 -4.47
CA ASN A 36 8.08 -14.12 -3.54
C ASN A 36 9.26 -14.92 -4.14
N SER A 37 9.39 -14.96 -5.47
CA SER A 37 10.54 -15.55 -6.15
C SER A 37 11.78 -14.65 -6.10
N ASP A 38 11.61 -13.34 -5.99
CA ASP A 38 12.71 -12.38 -5.89
C ASP A 38 13.25 -12.25 -4.46
N HIS A 39 12.38 -12.43 -3.49
CA HIS A 39 12.69 -12.35 -2.06
C HIS A 39 11.77 -13.28 -1.27
N GLU A 40 12.35 -14.13 -0.42
CA GLU A 40 11.58 -15.04 0.42
C GLU A 40 10.62 -14.26 1.33
N PHE A 41 9.33 -14.59 1.26
CA PHE A 41 8.31 -13.88 2.01
C PHE A 41 8.36 -14.23 3.50
N LEU A 42 8.85 -13.32 4.31
CA LEU A 42 8.79 -13.41 5.78
C LEU A 42 7.53 -12.74 6.34
N ASN A 43 7.26 -11.52 5.92
CA ASN A 43 6.07 -10.73 6.21
C ASN A 43 5.99 -9.54 5.23
N PHE A 44 4.88 -8.80 5.26
CA PHE A 44 4.68 -7.67 4.33
C PHE A 44 5.65 -6.51 4.56
N ALA A 45 6.01 -6.18 5.81
CA ALA A 45 6.97 -5.11 6.09
C ALA A 45 8.35 -5.43 5.51
N ASP A 46 8.80 -6.68 5.66
CA ASP A 46 10.07 -7.15 5.10
C ASP A 46 10.06 -7.07 3.57
N GLN A 47 9.01 -7.58 2.92
CA GLN A 47 8.85 -7.54 1.47
C GLN A 47 8.85 -6.09 0.93
N LYS A 48 8.13 -5.18 1.59
CA LYS A 48 8.07 -3.76 1.22
C LYS A 48 9.40 -3.05 1.44
N ASN A 49 10.13 -3.36 2.52
CA ASN A 49 11.48 -2.84 2.76
C ASN A 49 12.47 -3.33 1.70
N TYR A 50 12.40 -4.61 1.33
CA TYR A 50 13.23 -5.15 0.26
C TYR A 50 12.94 -4.44 -1.06
N ALA A 51 11.67 -4.28 -1.44
CA ALA A 51 11.27 -3.55 -2.64
C ALA A 51 11.80 -2.10 -2.62
N ALA A 52 11.63 -1.38 -1.51
CA ALA A 52 12.16 -0.02 -1.34
C ALA A 52 13.69 0.04 -1.46
N SER A 53 14.40 -0.99 -1.00
CA SER A 53 15.87 -1.06 -1.11
C SER A 53 16.36 -1.19 -2.56
N LYS A 54 15.54 -1.73 -3.46
CA LYS A 54 15.84 -1.88 -4.90
C LYS A 54 15.54 -0.62 -5.71
N CYS A 55 14.78 0.30 -5.16
CA CYS A 55 14.44 1.58 -5.78
C CYS A 55 15.68 2.47 -5.97
N LYS A 56 15.75 3.13 -7.13
CA LYS A 56 16.83 4.03 -7.50
C LYS A 56 16.80 5.35 -6.74
N HIS A 57 15.59 5.90 -6.53
CA HIS A 57 15.40 7.21 -5.92
C HIS A 57 15.16 7.09 -4.42
N ASP A 58 15.41 8.19 -3.69
CA ASP A 58 15.16 8.25 -2.24
C ASP A 58 13.67 8.30 -1.89
N TRP A 59 12.87 8.91 -2.74
CA TRP A 59 11.42 8.92 -2.59
C TRP A 59 10.82 7.66 -3.18
N VAL A 60 10.04 6.97 -2.37
CA VAL A 60 9.40 5.71 -2.74
C VAL A 60 7.90 5.81 -2.52
N LEU A 61 7.13 5.51 -3.56
CA LEU A 61 5.70 5.24 -3.45
C LEU A 61 5.47 3.73 -3.45
N SER A 62 4.83 3.23 -2.39
CA SER A 62 4.48 1.80 -2.26
C SER A 62 3.08 1.52 -2.78
N LEU A 63 2.96 0.51 -3.64
CA LEU A 63 1.70 -0.03 -4.15
C LEU A 63 1.64 -1.54 -3.97
N ASP A 64 0.45 -2.06 -3.77
CA ASP A 64 0.16 -3.48 -3.90
C ASP A 64 -0.31 -3.76 -5.36
N ALA A 65 -0.21 -5.00 -5.83
CA ALA A 65 -0.51 -5.36 -7.22
C ALA A 65 -1.97 -5.10 -7.65
N ASP A 66 -2.88 -4.97 -6.68
CA ASP A 66 -4.31 -4.69 -6.85
C ASP A 66 -4.68 -3.22 -6.60
N GLU A 67 -3.68 -2.32 -6.59
CA GLU A 67 -3.84 -0.89 -6.38
C GLU A 67 -3.38 -0.07 -7.59
N TYR A 68 -3.92 1.15 -7.74
CA TYR A 68 -3.45 2.13 -8.71
C TYR A 68 -3.75 3.56 -8.26
N LEU A 69 -3.04 4.53 -8.84
CA LEU A 69 -3.21 5.94 -8.52
C LEU A 69 -4.38 6.55 -9.30
N SER A 70 -5.24 7.30 -8.62
CA SER A 70 -6.23 8.11 -9.33
C SER A 70 -5.54 9.20 -10.17
N PRO A 71 -6.16 9.69 -11.26
CA PRO A 71 -5.61 10.80 -12.04
C PRO A 71 -5.36 12.05 -11.20
N GLU A 72 -6.22 12.32 -10.24
CA GLU A 72 -6.12 13.44 -9.32
C GLU A 72 -4.92 13.29 -8.37
N LEU A 73 -4.68 12.08 -7.85
CA LEU A 73 -3.52 11.79 -7.02
C LEU A 73 -2.21 11.93 -7.81
N ILE A 74 -2.20 11.47 -9.07
CA ILE A 74 -1.05 11.66 -9.96
C ILE A 74 -0.74 13.14 -10.14
N ALA A 75 -1.76 13.97 -10.38
CA ALA A 75 -1.60 15.41 -10.52
C ALA A 75 -1.12 16.06 -9.22
N GLU A 76 -1.64 15.64 -8.06
CA GLU A 76 -1.23 16.13 -6.75
C GLU A 76 0.24 15.81 -6.46
N ILE A 77 0.68 14.56 -6.70
CA ILE A 77 2.06 14.14 -6.51
C ILE A 77 3.03 14.92 -7.41
N LYS A 78 2.67 15.14 -8.68
CA LYS A 78 3.51 15.92 -9.63
C LYS A 78 3.72 17.37 -9.21
N ASN A 79 2.81 17.94 -8.44
CA ASN A 79 2.89 19.31 -7.94
C ASN A 79 3.37 19.41 -6.47
N LEU A 80 3.80 18.28 -5.90
CA LEU A 80 4.22 18.22 -4.49
C LEU A 80 5.57 18.92 -4.30
N ASP A 81 5.72 19.63 -3.19
CA ASP A 81 6.96 20.34 -2.82
C ASP A 81 7.98 19.48 -2.06
N PHE A 82 7.58 18.25 -1.64
CA PHE A 82 8.41 17.31 -0.88
C PHE A 82 9.04 17.90 0.39
N SER A 83 8.35 18.85 1.02
CA SER A 83 8.82 19.55 2.24
C SER A 83 8.76 18.71 3.51
N LYS A 84 8.11 17.53 3.47
CA LYS A 84 7.98 16.59 4.59
C LYS A 84 8.89 15.38 4.40
N ALA A 85 8.97 14.50 5.39
CA ALA A 85 9.70 13.24 5.29
C ALA A 85 8.86 12.12 4.65
N ALA A 86 7.54 12.23 4.73
CA ALA A 86 6.60 11.27 4.16
C ALA A 86 5.23 11.93 3.97
N TYR A 87 4.35 11.25 3.22
CA TYR A 87 2.99 11.70 2.98
C TYR A 87 2.00 10.54 3.12
N SER A 88 0.93 10.79 3.88
CA SER A 88 -0.19 9.87 3.96
C SER A 88 -1.15 10.09 2.79
N ILE A 89 -1.64 8.99 2.24
CA ILE A 89 -2.55 8.95 1.09
C ILE A 89 -3.82 8.22 1.51
N PRO A 90 -5.02 8.74 1.23
CA PRO A 90 -6.25 8.00 1.44
C PRO A 90 -6.35 6.83 0.47
N ARG A 91 -7.03 5.75 0.87
CA ARG A 91 -7.29 4.59 0.02
C ARG A 91 -8.79 4.43 -0.21
N LEU A 92 -9.22 4.47 -1.47
CA LEU A 92 -10.59 4.16 -1.85
C LEU A 92 -10.72 2.69 -2.18
N ASN A 93 -11.34 1.95 -1.29
CA ASN A 93 -11.57 0.52 -1.45
C ASN A 93 -12.77 0.24 -2.35
N TYR A 94 -12.59 -0.70 -3.28
CA TYR A 94 -13.66 -1.30 -4.06
C TYR A 94 -13.92 -2.72 -3.58
N ILE A 95 -15.16 -3.01 -3.19
CA ILE A 95 -15.60 -4.33 -2.75
C ILE A 95 -16.77 -4.75 -3.64
N PHE A 96 -16.65 -5.92 -4.27
CA PHE A 96 -17.64 -6.42 -5.24
C PHE A 96 -17.99 -5.40 -6.33
N GLY A 97 -16.98 -4.67 -6.82
CA GLY A 97 -17.11 -3.65 -7.86
C GLY A 97 -17.74 -2.33 -7.40
N ARG A 98 -17.95 -2.11 -6.10
CA ARG A 98 -18.53 -0.88 -5.55
C ARG A 98 -17.54 -0.14 -4.66
N PRO A 99 -17.39 1.19 -4.81
CA PRO A 99 -16.55 1.99 -3.92
C PRO A 99 -17.19 2.10 -2.54
N ILE A 100 -16.34 2.07 -1.51
CA ILE A 100 -16.75 2.17 -0.11
C ILE A 100 -16.42 3.58 0.41
N PHE A 101 -17.44 4.35 0.74
CA PHE A 101 -17.32 5.71 1.28
C PHE A 101 -17.62 5.81 2.77
N HIS A 102 -17.96 4.71 3.41
CA HIS A 102 -18.34 4.66 4.83
C HIS A 102 -17.61 3.50 5.51
N THR A 103 -17.68 3.43 6.83
CA THR A 103 -16.99 2.44 7.66
C THR A 103 -15.48 2.71 7.82
N ASN A 104 -14.76 1.81 8.45
CA ASN A 104 -13.30 1.88 8.60
C ASN A 104 -12.54 1.75 7.27
N TRP A 105 -13.23 1.39 6.17
CA TRP A 105 -12.66 1.27 4.83
C TRP A 105 -12.93 2.49 3.93
N SER A 106 -13.48 3.57 4.50
CA SER A 106 -13.66 4.83 3.78
C SER A 106 -12.30 5.54 3.60
N PRO A 107 -12.13 6.37 2.57
CA PRO A 107 -10.87 7.10 2.36
C PRO A 107 -10.44 7.99 3.52
N GLU A 108 -11.38 8.47 4.34
CA GLU A 108 -11.07 9.26 5.55
C GLU A 108 -10.43 8.42 6.64
N ASN A 109 -10.86 7.16 6.81
CA ASN A 109 -10.41 6.26 7.86
C ASN A 109 -9.26 5.36 7.40
N ASP A 110 -9.25 4.96 6.12
CA ASP A 110 -8.21 4.12 5.53
C ASP A 110 -7.14 4.99 4.86
N ARG A 111 -6.38 5.69 5.70
CA ARG A 111 -5.29 6.59 5.30
C ARG A 111 -4.00 6.15 5.97
N HIS A 112 -2.98 5.85 5.17
CA HIS A 112 -1.67 5.44 5.65
C HIS A 112 -0.55 6.15 4.90
N VAL A 113 0.68 6.08 5.42
CA VAL A 113 1.87 6.57 4.72
C VAL A 113 2.22 5.58 3.60
N TRP A 114 2.13 6.04 2.35
CA TRP A 114 2.49 5.26 1.17
C TRP A 114 3.60 5.93 0.35
N LEU A 115 3.77 7.25 0.44
CA LEU A 115 4.85 8.01 -0.19
C LEU A 115 5.81 8.48 0.90
N PHE A 116 7.07 8.03 0.85
CA PHE A 116 8.05 8.31 1.90
C PHE A 116 9.47 8.39 1.37
N ASN A 117 10.32 9.14 2.08
CA ASN A 117 11.75 9.13 1.84
C ASN A 117 12.37 7.93 2.57
N LYS A 118 12.93 6.95 1.82
CA LYS A 118 13.49 5.71 2.36
C LYS A 118 14.73 5.91 3.23
N THR A 119 15.39 7.07 3.14
CA THR A 119 16.53 7.39 4.03
C THR A 119 16.07 7.85 5.42
N LYS A 120 14.79 8.19 5.57
CA LYS A 120 14.15 8.68 6.79
C LYS A 120 12.98 7.81 7.25
N SER A 121 12.75 6.69 6.59
CA SER A 121 11.56 5.88 6.86
C SER A 121 11.79 4.43 6.49
N HIS A 122 11.08 3.53 7.16
CA HIS A 122 11.06 2.10 6.85
C HIS A 122 9.73 1.48 7.29
N TRP A 123 9.39 0.32 6.72
CA TRP A 123 8.22 -0.45 7.11
C TRP A 123 8.51 -1.26 8.37
N GLU A 124 7.53 -1.34 9.28
CA GLU A 124 7.57 -2.13 10.50
C GLU A 124 6.21 -2.79 10.75
N GLY A 125 6.22 -3.93 11.46
CA GLY A 125 5.04 -4.71 11.82
C GLY A 125 4.97 -6.04 11.06
N GLN A 126 4.63 -7.12 11.79
CA GLN A 126 4.43 -8.44 11.18
C GLN A 126 3.02 -8.58 10.59
N VAL A 127 2.05 -7.99 11.27
CA VAL A 127 0.64 -7.87 10.89
C VAL A 127 0.29 -6.40 11.03
N HIS A 128 -0.47 -5.84 10.10
CA HIS A 128 -0.79 -4.41 10.07
C HIS A 128 0.48 -3.55 9.97
N GLU A 129 1.28 -3.85 8.96
CA GLU A 129 2.51 -3.12 8.69
C GLU A 129 2.23 -1.63 8.45
N HIS A 130 3.12 -0.79 8.95
CA HIS A 130 3.06 0.66 8.81
C HIS A 130 4.45 1.25 8.63
N VAL A 131 4.52 2.47 8.11
CA VAL A 131 5.80 3.16 7.91
C VAL A 131 6.17 3.94 9.16
N ILE A 132 7.34 3.63 9.72
CA ILE A 132 8.00 4.46 10.74
C ILE A 132 8.68 5.62 10.00
N VAL A 133 8.42 6.85 10.43
CA VAL A 133 8.93 8.07 9.81
C VAL A 133 9.73 8.89 10.81
N TYR A 134 11.00 9.15 10.49
CA TYR A 134 11.84 10.08 11.23
C TYR A 134 11.72 11.48 10.63
N GLY A 135 10.65 12.19 10.98
CA GLY A 135 10.35 13.52 10.48
C GLY A 135 8.86 13.84 10.46
N SER A 136 8.51 14.95 9.83
CA SER A 136 7.11 15.36 9.69
C SER A 136 6.41 14.61 8.55
N ILE A 137 5.13 14.30 8.75
CA ILE A 137 4.26 13.66 7.77
C ILE A 137 3.29 14.69 7.20
N GLY A 138 3.21 14.79 5.88
CA GLY A 138 2.19 15.55 5.15
C GLY A 138 0.98 14.68 4.82
N GLN A 139 -0.04 15.31 4.24
CA GLN A 139 -1.25 14.63 3.79
C GLN A 139 -1.53 14.97 2.34
N LEU A 140 -1.77 13.96 1.52
CA LEU A 140 -2.36 14.10 0.19
C LEU A 140 -3.88 13.89 0.29
N HIS A 141 -4.63 14.50 -0.60
CA HIS A 141 -6.09 14.56 -0.51
C HIS A 141 -6.79 13.57 -1.42
N HIS A 142 -6.16 13.24 -2.54
CA HIS A 142 -6.74 12.33 -3.52
C HIS A 142 -6.33 10.89 -3.25
N PRO A 143 -7.24 9.91 -3.47
CA PRO A 143 -6.99 8.52 -3.08
C PRO A 143 -6.18 7.75 -4.12
N LYS A 144 -5.45 6.74 -3.62
CA LYS A 144 -5.17 5.57 -4.43
C LYS A 144 -6.39 4.64 -4.42
N ILE A 145 -6.58 3.89 -5.50
CA ILE A 145 -7.70 2.98 -5.70
C ILE A 145 -7.25 1.56 -5.37
N HIS A 146 -8.05 0.81 -4.63
CA HIS A 146 -7.76 -0.55 -4.23
C HIS A 146 -8.93 -1.49 -4.57
N TYR A 147 -8.70 -2.42 -5.47
CA TYR A 147 -9.68 -3.48 -5.80
C TYR A 147 -9.53 -4.66 -4.83
N ASN A 148 -10.05 -4.50 -3.62
CA ASN A 148 -9.82 -5.41 -2.51
C ASN A 148 -10.41 -6.80 -2.74
N TYR A 149 -11.74 -6.87 -2.87
CA TYR A 149 -12.45 -8.15 -3.09
C TYR A 149 -13.37 -8.05 -4.30
N GLN A 150 -13.17 -8.95 -5.25
CA GLN A 150 -14.02 -9.01 -6.45
C GLN A 150 -15.17 -9.99 -6.26
N THR A 151 -15.00 -11.04 -5.43
CA THR A 151 -16.00 -12.07 -5.19
C THR A 151 -16.17 -12.35 -3.69
N VAL A 152 -17.35 -12.87 -3.30
CA VAL A 152 -17.62 -13.33 -1.93
C VAL A 152 -16.66 -14.44 -1.52
N GLU A 153 -16.28 -15.30 -2.46
CA GLU A 153 -15.33 -16.39 -2.22
C GLU A 153 -13.95 -15.87 -1.81
N GLN A 154 -13.41 -14.88 -2.55
CA GLN A 154 -12.14 -14.21 -2.19
C GLN A 154 -12.21 -13.56 -0.81
N PHE A 155 -13.34 -12.91 -0.50
CA PHE A 155 -13.58 -12.30 0.80
C PHE A 155 -13.54 -13.34 1.93
N MET A 156 -14.26 -14.46 1.76
CA MET A 156 -14.29 -15.54 2.75
C MET A 156 -12.92 -16.22 2.93
N GLN A 157 -12.19 -16.44 1.85
CA GLN A 157 -10.84 -17.02 1.91
C GLN A 157 -9.89 -16.12 2.70
N LYS A 158 -9.89 -14.81 2.44
CA LYS A 158 -9.04 -13.85 3.15
C LYS A 158 -9.44 -13.75 4.64
N ILE A 159 -10.73 -13.70 4.96
CA ILE A 159 -11.17 -13.70 6.37
C ILE A 159 -10.64 -14.94 7.10
N ASN A 160 -10.78 -16.12 6.51
CA ASN A 160 -10.30 -17.35 7.13
C ASN A 160 -8.77 -17.29 7.36
N GLN A 161 -7.98 -16.83 6.37
CA GLN A 161 -6.54 -16.68 6.52
C GLN A 161 -6.16 -15.71 7.66
N TYR A 162 -6.81 -14.55 7.75
CA TYR A 162 -6.56 -13.59 8.84
C TYR A 162 -6.97 -14.16 10.19
N THR A 163 -8.11 -14.83 10.27
CA THR A 163 -8.58 -15.46 11.51
C THR A 163 -7.63 -16.55 11.99
N ASP A 164 -7.14 -17.40 11.08
CA ASP A 164 -6.16 -18.44 11.40
C ASP A 164 -4.86 -17.82 11.91
N PHE A 165 -4.38 -16.76 11.25
CA PHE A 165 -3.16 -16.07 11.64
C PHE A 165 -3.29 -15.39 13.02
N GLU A 166 -4.39 -14.71 13.28
CA GLU A 166 -4.65 -14.07 14.57
C GLU A 166 -4.83 -15.11 15.71
N ALA A 167 -5.49 -16.23 15.43
CA ALA A 167 -5.64 -17.32 16.38
C ALA A 167 -4.27 -17.91 16.82
N LEU A 168 -3.31 -18.01 15.90
CA LEU A 168 -1.97 -18.50 16.22
C LEU A 168 -1.14 -17.51 17.06
N ASN A 169 -1.42 -16.21 16.96
CA ASN A 169 -0.65 -15.16 17.65
C ASN A 169 -1.15 -14.83 19.08
N LYS A 170 -2.00 -15.65 19.69
CA LYS A 170 -2.42 -15.63 21.13
C LYS A 170 -2.99 -14.31 21.68
N ASN A 171 -3.16 -13.27 20.86
CA ASN A 171 -3.77 -11.99 21.25
C ASN A 171 -5.17 -11.83 20.66
N PHE A 172 -5.85 -12.94 20.41
CA PHE A 172 -7.20 -12.94 19.85
C PHE A 172 -8.18 -12.31 20.84
N ASN A 173 -8.70 -11.14 20.50
CA ASN A 173 -9.85 -10.54 21.17
C ASN A 173 -11.04 -10.53 20.21
N PRO A 174 -11.97 -11.50 20.33
CA PRO A 174 -13.08 -11.68 19.39
C PRO A 174 -14.03 -10.49 19.33
N ILE A 175 -13.98 -9.57 20.30
CA ILE A 175 -14.88 -8.41 20.39
C ILE A 175 -14.52 -7.33 19.36
N PHE A 176 -13.27 -7.23 18.88
CA PHE A 176 -12.84 -6.21 17.93
C PHE A 176 -13.00 -6.57 16.46
N MET A 177 -13.44 -7.78 16.13
CA MET A 177 -13.54 -8.25 14.75
C MET A 177 -14.82 -7.83 14.02
N PHE A 178 -15.81 -7.28 14.73
CA PHE A 178 -17.14 -6.96 14.19
C PHE A 178 -17.58 -5.50 14.39
N ILE A 179 -16.68 -4.59 14.72
CA ILE A 179 -17.01 -3.17 14.86
C ILE A 179 -16.33 -2.33 13.80
#